data_8321201c9f4d7b5b7f39790c9ae4a62a
#
_entry.id   8321201c9f4d7b5b7f39790c9ae4a62a
#
_cell.length_a   1.000
_cell.length_b   1.000
_cell.length_c   1.000
_cell.angle_alpha   90.00
_cell.angle_beta   90.00
_cell.angle_gamma   90.00
#
_symmetry.space_group_name_H-M   'P 1'
#
loop_
_entity.id
_entity.type
_entity.pdbx_description
1 polymer ?
#
loop_
_entity_poly.entity_id
_entity_poly.type
_entity_poly.pdbx_seq_one_letter_code
_entity_poly.pdbx_strand_id
1 'polypeptide(L)'
;MASNDRADSDVQRSHKSPILGQGHSLSDEEGRMIQQMIREEQHSSRELFIPAEDLAQEATTQMSIETARVINASRVREILNLFNRDFLYGQGRFDEYKDGLILKWGDGYSRKHIWLTVEDGKLIFETSHAKKCSKPYCNGTHHVLTPDLYLNLDIINQELGDCFRRPVYESSED
;
A
#
# COMPACT_ATOMS: atom_id res chain seq x y z
N MET A 1 60.87 -19.36 -2.12
CA MET A 1 60.77 -20.58 -2.94
C MET A 1 59.31 -20.85 -3.20
N ALA A 2 58.94 -20.87 -4.30
CA ALA A 2 58.08 -21.46 -5.30
C ALA A 2 57.18 -20.39 -5.98
N SER A 3 57.65 -20.03 -7.14
CA SER A 3 56.91 -19.38 -8.24
C SER A 3 55.83 -20.34 -8.74
N ASN A 4 54.71 -19.80 -9.16
CA ASN A 4 53.85 -20.42 -10.14
C ASN A 4 53.23 -19.38 -11.06
N ASP A 5 53.85 -19.22 -12.20
CA ASP A 5 53.35 -18.66 -13.44
C ASP A 5 52.18 -19.50 -13.97
N ARG A 6 51.17 -18.90 -14.48
CA ARG A 6 50.29 -19.38 -15.56
C ARG A 6 49.41 -18.22 -15.99
N ALA A 7 49.76 -17.68 -17.09
CA ALA A 7 49.38 -18.04 -18.47
C ALA A 7 48.08 -17.31 -18.90
N ASP A 8 48.31 -16.30 -19.70
CA ASP A 8 47.45 -15.65 -20.67
C ASP A 8 46.56 -16.65 -21.41
N SER A 9 45.31 -16.29 -21.56
CA SER A 9 44.45 -16.80 -22.62
C SER A 9 43.63 -15.66 -23.19
N ASP A 10 44.23 -15.00 -24.18
CA ASP A 10 43.56 -14.15 -25.15
C ASP A 10 42.42 -14.94 -25.84
N VAL A 11 41.19 -14.60 -25.55
CA VAL A 11 40.04 -14.99 -26.38
C VAL A 11 39.56 -13.77 -27.14
N GLN A 12 40.17 -13.57 -28.32
CA GLN A 12 39.63 -12.70 -29.35
C GLN A 12 38.23 -13.18 -29.78
N ARG A 13 37.20 -12.53 -29.28
CA ARG A 13 35.84 -12.64 -29.83
C ARG A 13 35.69 -11.65 -30.98
N SER A 14 35.80 -12.19 -32.18
CA SER A 14 35.39 -11.54 -33.41
C SER A 14 33.92 -11.09 -33.30
N HIS A 15 33.70 -9.79 -33.17
CA HIS A 15 32.39 -9.19 -33.40
C HIS A 15 32.09 -9.16 -34.89
N LYS A 16 31.36 -10.18 -35.37
CA LYS A 16 30.65 -10.09 -36.62
C LYS A 16 29.49 -9.11 -36.46
N SER A 17 29.60 -7.95 -37.06
CA SER A 17 28.51 -7.03 -37.27
C SER A 17 27.39 -7.69 -38.06
N PRO A 18 26.13 -7.65 -37.62
CA PRO A 18 25.05 -8.10 -38.47
C PRO A 18 24.87 -7.11 -39.62
N ILE A 19 24.86 -7.68 -40.81
CA ILE A 19 24.55 -7.05 -42.08
C ILE A 19 23.21 -6.30 -41.94
N LEU A 20 23.22 -5.01 -42.27
CA LEU A 20 22.01 -4.21 -42.45
C LEU A 20 21.13 -4.91 -43.48
N GLY A 21 20.04 -5.51 -42.99
CA GLY A 21 18.99 -6.05 -43.83
C GLY A 21 18.40 -4.96 -44.68
N GLN A 22 18.33 -5.26 -45.96
CA GLN A 22 17.69 -4.45 -47.00
C GLN A 22 16.30 -4.05 -46.53
N GLY A 23 16.04 -2.74 -46.50
CA GLY A 23 14.71 -2.18 -46.25
C GLY A 23 13.74 -2.69 -47.30
N HIS A 24 12.91 -3.65 -46.95
CA HIS A 24 11.73 -3.93 -47.73
C HIS A 24 10.80 -2.73 -47.60
N SER A 25 10.64 -1.99 -48.70
CA SER A 25 9.55 -1.00 -48.79
C SER A 25 8.24 -1.79 -48.68
N LEU A 26 7.45 -1.46 -47.63
CA LEU A 26 6.11 -2.00 -47.45
C LEU A 26 5.32 -1.73 -48.77
N SER A 27 4.65 -2.76 -49.25
CA SER A 27 3.76 -2.59 -50.41
C SER A 27 2.63 -1.63 -50.03
N ASP A 28 2.10 -0.91 -51.01
CA ASP A 28 0.97 0.01 -50.80
C ASP A 28 -0.24 -0.67 -50.13
N GLU A 29 -0.36 -1.97 -50.29
CA GLU A 29 -1.41 -2.80 -49.71
C GLU A 29 -1.17 -3.07 -48.21
N GLU A 30 0.06 -3.36 -47.81
CA GLU A 30 0.47 -3.52 -46.41
C GLU A 30 0.34 -2.20 -45.66
N GLY A 31 0.68 -1.09 -46.29
CA GLY A 31 0.50 0.24 -45.71
C GLY A 31 -0.97 0.58 -45.43
N ARG A 32 -1.88 0.18 -46.35
CA ARG A 32 -3.34 0.37 -46.16
C ARG A 32 -3.89 -0.49 -45.02
N MET A 33 -3.45 -1.76 -44.90
CA MET A 33 -3.88 -2.66 -43.83
C MET A 33 -3.45 -2.13 -42.48
N ILE A 34 -2.21 -1.66 -42.34
CA ILE A 34 -1.73 -1.07 -41.09
C ILE A 34 -2.54 0.17 -40.70
N GLN A 35 -2.85 1.05 -41.67
CA GLN A 35 -3.68 2.22 -41.39
C GLN A 35 -5.11 1.86 -41.00
N GLN A 36 -5.66 0.78 -41.56
CA GLN A 36 -7.00 0.31 -41.20
C GLN A 36 -7.01 -0.27 -39.79
N MET A 37 -6.01 -1.08 -39.39
CA MET A 37 -5.88 -1.60 -38.03
C MET A 37 -5.73 -0.48 -36.98
N ILE A 38 -4.91 0.53 -37.26
CA ILE A 38 -4.75 1.70 -36.37
C ILE A 38 -6.08 2.46 -36.23
N ARG A 39 -6.86 2.57 -37.28
CA ARG A 39 -8.17 3.25 -37.26
C ARG A 39 -9.20 2.44 -36.45
N GLU A 40 -9.18 1.12 -36.56
CA GLU A 40 -10.06 0.23 -35.79
C GLU A 40 -9.70 0.22 -34.29
N GLU A 41 -8.40 0.22 -33.95
CA GLU A 41 -7.97 0.37 -32.54
C GLU A 41 -8.36 1.74 -31.98
N GLN A 42 -8.27 2.81 -32.74
CA GLN A 42 -8.68 4.14 -32.28
C GLN A 42 -10.20 4.26 -32.13
N HIS A 43 -11.00 3.51 -32.87
CA HIS A 43 -12.45 3.45 -32.70
C HIS A 43 -12.83 2.58 -31.49
N SER A 44 -12.15 1.47 -31.28
CA SER A 44 -12.37 0.61 -30.09
C SER A 44 -12.01 1.31 -28.78
N SER A 45 -11.00 2.18 -28.80
CA SER A 45 -10.59 2.96 -27.62
C SER A 45 -11.56 4.11 -27.28
N ARG A 46 -12.49 4.44 -28.17
CA ARG A 46 -13.49 5.52 -27.95
C ARG A 46 -14.79 5.05 -27.30
N GLU A 47 -15.04 3.75 -27.24
CA GLU A 47 -16.27 3.20 -26.65
C GLU A 47 -16.16 2.72 -25.20
N LEU A 48 -15.00 2.86 -24.55
CA LEU A 48 -14.92 2.79 -23.10
C LEU A 48 -15.29 4.15 -22.50
N PHE A 49 -16.50 4.62 -22.80
CA PHE A 49 -17.13 5.68 -22.04
C PHE A 49 -17.54 5.07 -20.67
N ILE A 50 -16.60 5.10 -19.72
CA ILE A 50 -16.92 4.82 -18.31
C ILE A 50 -17.75 6.02 -17.86
N PRO A 51 -19.03 5.82 -17.47
CA PRO A 51 -19.84 6.91 -16.95
C PRO A 51 -19.10 7.60 -15.82
N ALA A 52 -19.13 8.93 -15.81
CA ALA A 52 -18.48 9.73 -14.76
C ALA A 52 -18.97 9.38 -13.34
N GLU A 53 -20.12 8.72 -13.23
CA GLU A 53 -20.69 8.20 -11.99
C GLU A 53 -19.94 6.99 -11.46
N ASP A 54 -19.38 6.11 -12.32
CA ASP A 54 -18.56 4.96 -11.89
C ASP A 54 -17.15 5.41 -11.47
N LEU A 55 -16.62 6.48 -12.08
CA LEU A 55 -15.37 7.10 -11.63
C LEU A 55 -15.51 7.82 -10.28
N ALA A 56 -16.73 8.23 -9.91
CA ALA A 56 -17.01 8.85 -8.60
C ALA A 56 -17.09 7.80 -7.47
N GLN A 57 -17.32 6.52 -7.78
CA GLN A 57 -17.33 5.45 -6.77
C GLN A 57 -15.93 4.85 -6.52
N GLU A 58 -15.00 4.99 -7.45
CA GLU A 58 -13.57 4.73 -7.22
C GLU A 58 -12.82 5.95 -6.69
N ALA A 59 -13.50 7.05 -6.40
CA ALA A 59 -12.91 8.12 -5.61
C ALA A 59 -12.52 7.50 -4.27
N THR A 60 -11.29 7.03 -4.18
CA THR A 60 -10.56 6.70 -2.97
C THR A 60 -11.08 7.64 -1.91
N THR A 61 -11.71 7.15 -0.86
CA THR A 61 -12.31 7.98 0.18
C THR A 61 -11.17 8.78 0.78
N GLN A 62 -10.96 9.97 0.26
CA GLN A 62 -9.82 10.79 0.63
C GLN A 62 -10.00 11.15 2.09
N MET A 63 -8.99 10.83 2.88
CA MET A 63 -8.95 11.16 4.30
C MET A 63 -9.28 12.63 4.52
N SER A 64 -10.13 12.96 5.49
CA SER A 64 -10.46 14.34 5.81
C SER A 64 -9.22 15.11 6.27
N ILE A 65 -9.22 16.42 6.08
CA ILE A 65 -8.09 17.27 6.51
C ILE A 65 -7.85 17.14 8.02
N GLU A 66 -8.91 17.03 8.80
CA GLU A 66 -8.82 16.84 10.25
C GLU A 66 -8.19 15.51 10.60
N THR A 67 -8.67 14.43 9.98
CA THR A 67 -8.11 13.08 10.17
C THR A 67 -6.65 13.03 9.79
N ALA A 68 -6.28 13.57 8.62
CA ALA A 68 -4.89 13.63 8.19
C ALA A 68 -4.00 14.41 9.17
N ARG A 69 -4.51 15.53 9.72
CA ARG A 69 -3.78 16.33 10.71
C ARG A 69 -3.50 15.53 11.98
N VAL A 70 -4.51 14.83 12.54
CA VAL A 70 -4.36 14.05 13.78
C VAL A 70 -3.44 12.85 13.55
N ILE A 71 -3.62 12.10 12.46
CA ILE A 71 -2.78 10.95 12.10
C ILE A 71 -1.32 11.37 11.92
N ASN A 72 -1.05 12.51 11.28
CA ASN A 72 0.31 13.03 11.10
C ASN A 72 0.90 13.55 12.42
N ALA A 73 0.11 14.29 13.21
CA ALA A 73 0.58 14.84 14.49
C ALA A 73 0.93 13.74 15.51
N SER A 74 0.15 12.67 15.55
CA SER A 74 0.40 11.51 16.42
C SER A 74 1.49 10.57 15.91
N ARG A 75 1.93 10.73 14.65
CA ARG A 75 2.91 9.88 13.97
C ARG A 75 2.53 8.38 13.89
N VAL A 76 1.26 8.06 14.10
CA VAL A 76 0.80 6.66 14.10
C VAL A 76 1.08 5.96 12.77
N ARG A 77 0.95 6.65 11.63
CA ARG A 77 1.24 6.09 10.31
C ARG A 77 2.72 5.67 10.19
N GLU A 78 3.62 6.49 10.67
CA GLU A 78 5.07 6.19 10.63
C GLU A 78 5.37 4.94 11.47
N ILE A 79 4.82 4.87 12.68
CA ILE A 79 5.03 3.75 13.59
C ILE A 79 4.42 2.47 13.03
N LEU A 80 3.20 2.53 12.46
CA LEU A 80 2.57 1.38 11.80
C LEU A 80 3.37 0.91 10.59
N ASN A 81 3.98 1.81 9.82
CA ASN A 81 4.87 1.44 8.72
C ASN A 81 6.12 0.70 9.23
N LEU A 82 6.69 1.12 10.36
CA LEU A 82 7.80 0.41 11.00
C LEU A 82 7.35 -0.99 11.46
N PHE A 83 6.19 -1.12 12.11
CA PHE A 83 5.63 -2.43 12.47
C PHE A 83 5.40 -3.32 11.25
N ASN A 84 4.83 -2.77 10.19
CA ASN A 84 4.62 -3.53 8.96
C ASN A 84 5.93 -4.04 8.38
N ARG A 85 6.96 -3.19 8.33
CA ARG A 85 8.29 -3.57 7.82
C ARG A 85 8.97 -4.62 8.71
N ASP A 86 9.01 -4.38 10.03
CA ASP A 86 9.89 -5.10 10.95
C ASP A 86 9.25 -6.39 11.49
N PHE A 87 7.93 -6.45 11.61
CA PHE A 87 7.21 -7.59 12.18
C PHE A 87 6.30 -8.30 11.19
N LEU A 88 5.76 -7.61 10.20
CA LEU A 88 4.91 -8.20 9.18
C LEU A 88 5.63 -8.44 7.85
N TYR A 89 6.91 -8.08 7.77
CA TYR A 89 7.73 -8.23 6.55
C TYR A 89 7.08 -7.60 5.30
N GLY A 90 6.34 -6.50 5.48
CA GLY A 90 5.62 -5.81 4.42
C GLY A 90 4.30 -6.45 3.99
N GLN A 91 3.82 -7.48 4.68
CA GLN A 91 2.57 -8.18 4.34
C GLN A 91 1.31 -7.45 4.83
N GLY A 92 1.47 -6.44 5.68
CA GLY A 92 0.36 -5.62 6.13
C GLY A 92 -0.13 -4.69 5.02
N ARG A 93 -1.44 -4.59 4.87
CA ARG A 93 -2.12 -3.70 3.93
C ARG A 93 -2.75 -2.54 4.67
N PHE A 94 -2.52 -1.32 4.17
CA PHE A 94 -3.17 -0.11 4.66
C PHE A 94 -4.40 0.20 3.81
N ASP A 95 -5.53 0.46 4.48
CA ASP A 95 -6.71 1.05 3.88
C ASP A 95 -6.99 2.39 4.58
N GLU A 96 -7.25 3.42 3.80
CA GLU A 96 -7.53 4.78 4.30
C GLU A 96 -9.01 5.09 4.14
N TYR A 97 -9.59 5.69 5.16
CA TYR A 97 -10.97 6.12 5.19
C TYR A 97 -11.05 7.62 5.46
N LYS A 98 -12.22 8.19 5.23
CA LYS A 98 -12.46 9.62 5.48
C LYS A 98 -12.09 10.03 6.90
N ASP A 99 -12.37 9.17 7.85
CA ASP A 99 -12.27 9.38 9.30
C ASP A 99 -11.20 8.52 9.97
N GLY A 100 -10.41 7.74 9.21
CA GLY A 100 -9.44 6.87 9.84
C GLY A 100 -8.49 6.12 8.94
N LEU A 101 -7.76 5.22 9.56
CA LEU A 101 -6.73 4.38 8.97
C LEU A 101 -6.82 2.97 9.55
N ILE A 102 -6.70 1.96 8.72
CA ILE A 102 -6.65 0.57 9.15
C ILE A 102 -5.40 -0.11 8.60
N LEU A 103 -4.72 -0.88 9.42
CA LEU A 103 -3.69 -1.83 9.02
C LEU A 103 -4.24 -3.24 9.17
N LYS A 104 -4.31 -3.99 8.07
CA LYS A 104 -4.80 -5.38 8.02
C LYS A 104 -3.67 -6.33 7.68
N TRP A 105 -3.67 -7.54 8.29
CA TRP A 105 -2.74 -8.62 7.94
C TRP A 105 -3.32 -9.99 8.25
N GLY A 106 -2.71 -11.06 7.69
CA GLY A 106 -3.19 -12.42 7.77
C GLY A 106 -4.22 -12.75 6.70
N ASP A 107 -4.64 -14.00 6.63
CA ASP A 107 -5.50 -14.53 5.57
C ASP A 107 -6.80 -15.12 6.14
N GLY A 108 -7.88 -15.01 5.38
CA GLY A 108 -9.17 -15.63 5.68
C GLY A 108 -9.64 -15.37 7.12
N TYR A 109 -9.98 -16.43 7.85
CA TYR A 109 -10.46 -16.35 9.24
C TYR A 109 -9.41 -15.89 10.27
N SER A 110 -8.15 -15.81 9.89
CA SER A 110 -7.08 -15.31 10.74
C SER A 110 -6.75 -13.83 10.49
N ARG A 111 -7.56 -13.15 9.66
CA ARG A 111 -7.36 -11.75 9.35
C ARG A 111 -7.48 -10.89 10.59
N LYS A 112 -6.46 -10.09 10.82
CA LYS A 112 -6.30 -9.20 11.97
C LYS A 112 -6.20 -7.77 11.50
N HIS A 113 -6.61 -6.85 12.37
CA HIS A 113 -6.44 -5.44 12.05
C HIS A 113 -6.12 -4.59 13.28
N ILE A 114 -5.56 -3.42 13.01
CA ILE A 114 -5.50 -2.27 13.90
C ILE A 114 -6.30 -1.17 13.23
N TRP A 115 -7.40 -0.78 13.85
CA TRP A 115 -8.25 0.29 13.34
C TRP A 115 -8.10 1.53 14.20
N LEU A 116 -7.88 2.65 13.50
CA LEU A 116 -7.72 3.99 14.08
C LEU A 116 -8.76 4.90 13.44
N THR A 117 -9.56 5.56 14.26
CA THR A 117 -10.50 6.58 13.80
C THR A 117 -10.21 7.93 14.44
N VAL A 118 -10.66 9.00 13.82
CA VAL A 118 -10.55 10.36 14.34
C VAL A 118 -11.94 10.95 14.42
N GLU A 119 -12.34 11.33 15.63
CA GLU A 119 -13.62 11.97 15.92
C GLU A 119 -13.39 13.17 16.83
N ASP A 120 -13.90 14.33 16.46
CA ASP A 120 -13.78 15.57 17.24
C ASP A 120 -12.34 15.90 17.67
N GLY A 121 -11.37 15.68 16.76
CA GLY A 121 -9.97 15.92 17.03
C GLY A 121 -9.30 14.93 17.99
N LYS A 122 -9.97 13.85 18.37
CA LYS A 122 -9.44 12.76 19.20
C LYS A 122 -9.04 11.59 18.34
N LEU A 123 -7.99 10.89 18.74
CA LEU A 123 -7.55 9.66 18.11
C LEU A 123 -8.11 8.47 18.90
N ILE A 124 -8.80 7.57 18.19
CA ILE A 124 -9.51 6.44 18.78
C ILE A 124 -8.90 5.16 18.24
N PHE A 125 -8.50 4.28 19.14
CA PHE A 125 -8.02 2.93 18.84
C PHE A 125 -9.11 1.92 19.16
N GLU A 126 -9.47 1.07 18.21
CA GLU A 126 -10.26 -0.11 18.49
C GLU A 126 -9.43 -1.14 19.26
N THR A 127 -9.99 -1.76 20.27
CA THR A 127 -9.29 -2.74 21.11
C THR A 127 -10.07 -4.03 21.25
N SER A 128 -9.34 -5.14 21.34
CA SER A 128 -9.93 -6.46 21.64
C SER A 128 -10.26 -6.63 23.14
N HIS A 129 -10.12 -5.59 23.96
CA HIS A 129 -10.34 -5.68 25.39
C HIS A 129 -11.83 -5.62 25.76
N ALA A 130 -12.38 -6.75 26.15
CA ALA A 130 -13.61 -6.75 26.90
C ALA A 130 -13.32 -6.38 28.37
N LYS A 131 -13.76 -5.22 28.80
CA LYS A 131 -14.13 -4.88 30.20
C LYS A 131 -13.05 -4.72 31.30
N LYS A 132 -11.75 -4.84 31.08
CA LYS A 132 -10.78 -4.71 32.21
C LYS A 132 -9.54 -3.87 31.91
N CYS A 133 -9.66 -2.85 31.11
CA CYS A 133 -8.57 -1.91 30.93
C CYS A 133 -8.57 -0.89 32.07
N SER A 134 -7.44 -0.75 32.77
CA SER A 134 -7.27 0.24 33.86
C SER A 134 -6.86 1.62 33.36
N LYS A 135 -6.70 1.81 32.05
CA LYS A 135 -6.31 3.08 31.46
C LYS A 135 -7.48 4.08 31.57
N PRO A 136 -7.23 5.33 31.99
CA PRO A 136 -8.31 6.32 32.24
C PRO A 136 -9.04 6.73 30.95
N TYR A 137 -8.42 6.54 29.78
CA TYR A 137 -8.99 6.86 28.46
C TYR A 137 -9.60 5.63 27.75
N CYS A 138 -9.75 4.51 28.47
CA CYS A 138 -10.41 3.30 27.97
C CYS A 138 -11.90 3.33 28.28
N ASN A 139 -12.75 3.13 27.27
CA ASN A 139 -14.21 3.00 27.43
C ASN A 139 -14.72 1.56 27.23
N GLY A 140 -13.81 0.55 27.28
CA GLY A 140 -14.11 -0.86 27.10
C GLY A 140 -13.67 -1.41 25.75
N THR A 141 -14.23 -0.92 24.66
CA THR A 141 -13.90 -1.38 23.29
C THR A 141 -12.95 -0.44 22.55
N HIS A 142 -12.81 0.79 23.02
CA HIS A 142 -11.98 1.80 22.39
C HIS A 142 -11.11 2.53 23.41
N HIS A 143 -9.91 2.92 23.00
CA HIS A 143 -9.08 3.86 23.70
C HIS A 143 -9.18 5.23 23.02
N VAL A 144 -9.66 6.24 23.73
CA VAL A 144 -9.92 7.59 23.19
C VAL A 144 -8.81 8.52 23.68
N LEU A 145 -7.91 8.92 22.80
CA LEU A 145 -6.78 9.78 23.10
C LEU A 145 -7.06 11.22 22.68
N THR A 146 -6.99 12.11 23.65
CA THR A 146 -7.04 13.58 23.44
C THR A 146 -5.69 14.08 22.92
N PRO A 147 -5.59 15.35 22.43
CA PRO A 147 -4.34 15.88 21.88
C PRO A 147 -3.12 15.77 22.80
N ASP A 148 -3.29 15.98 24.09
CA ASP A 148 -2.24 15.83 25.10
C ASP A 148 -1.72 14.40 25.22
N LEU A 149 -2.58 13.41 24.95
CA LEU A 149 -2.20 11.98 24.97
C LEU A 149 -1.59 11.53 23.65
N TYR A 150 -2.22 11.84 22.50
CA TYR A 150 -1.71 11.33 21.23
C TYR A 150 -0.47 12.07 20.72
N LEU A 151 -0.14 13.24 21.24
CA LEU A 151 1.14 13.92 20.97
C LEU A 151 2.30 13.31 21.76
N ASN A 152 2.01 12.47 22.76
CA ASN A 152 3.03 11.75 23.51
C ASN A 152 3.38 10.43 22.80
N LEU A 153 4.58 10.36 22.22
CA LEU A 153 5.05 9.20 21.47
C LEU A 153 5.13 7.92 22.30
N ASP A 154 5.42 8.01 23.59
CA ASP A 154 5.47 6.83 24.45
C ASP A 154 4.09 6.21 24.63
N ILE A 155 3.06 7.04 24.77
CA ILE A 155 1.66 6.59 24.84
C ILE A 155 1.28 5.93 23.51
N ILE A 156 1.56 6.57 22.38
CA ILE A 156 1.25 6.02 21.06
C ILE A 156 1.97 4.68 20.82
N ASN A 157 3.27 4.60 21.13
CA ASN A 157 4.03 3.36 20.99
C ASN A 157 3.45 2.25 21.87
N GLN A 158 3.04 2.57 23.09
CA GLN A 158 2.41 1.61 23.99
C GLN A 158 1.06 1.14 23.44
N GLU A 159 0.20 2.06 22.97
CA GLU A 159 -1.10 1.71 22.41
C GLU A 159 -0.98 0.82 21.18
N LEU A 160 -0.14 1.21 20.20
CA LEU A 160 0.10 0.43 19.01
C LEU A 160 0.72 -0.93 19.34
N GLY A 161 1.67 -0.99 20.28
CA GLY A 161 2.25 -2.24 20.77
C GLY A 161 1.21 -3.15 21.42
N ASP A 162 0.25 -2.60 22.16
CA ASP A 162 -0.85 -3.36 22.77
C ASP A 162 -1.83 -3.88 21.70
N CYS A 163 -2.19 -3.04 20.73
CA CYS A 163 -3.03 -3.44 19.59
C CYS A 163 -2.36 -4.53 18.75
N PHE A 164 -1.05 -4.43 18.51
CA PHE A 164 -0.30 -5.43 17.76
C PHE A 164 -0.21 -6.78 18.47
N ARG A 165 0.00 -6.77 19.79
CA ARG A 165 0.04 -8.00 20.61
C ARG A 165 -1.33 -8.66 20.75
N ARG A 166 -2.39 -7.87 20.74
CA ARG A 166 -3.77 -8.30 20.89
C ARG A 166 -4.65 -7.65 19.83
N PRO A 167 -4.47 -8.05 18.57
CA PRO A 167 -5.21 -7.46 17.46
C PRO A 167 -6.70 -7.82 17.54
N VAL A 168 -7.52 -6.99 16.93
CA VAL A 168 -8.91 -7.31 16.65
C VAL A 168 -8.94 -8.27 15.46
N TYR A 169 -9.78 -9.28 15.53
CA TYR A 169 -10.00 -10.20 14.43
C TYR A 169 -11.19 -9.72 13.61
N GLU A 170 -11.03 -9.75 12.29
CA GLU A 170 -12.13 -9.48 11.40
C GLU A 170 -13.17 -10.60 11.57
N SER A 171 -14.36 -10.25 12.07
CA SER A 171 -15.46 -11.21 12.14
C SER A 171 -15.88 -11.56 10.72
N SER A 172 -15.82 -12.83 10.34
CA SER A 172 -16.54 -13.29 9.14
C SER A 172 -18.03 -13.19 9.46
N GLU A 173 -18.67 -12.12 8.99
CA GLU A 173 -20.12 -12.09 8.89
C GLU A 173 -20.50 -13.12 7.82
N ASP A 174 -21.07 -14.25 8.25
CA ASP A 174 -21.72 -15.23 7.40
C ASP A 174 -23.07 -14.70 6.89
#